data_9ecc194c3db43a73fc3f82a5732d34b6
#
_entry.id   9ecc194c3db43a73fc3f82a5732d34b6
#
_cell.length_a   1.000
_cell.length_b   1.000
_cell.length_c   1.000
_cell.angle_alpha   90.00
_cell.angle_beta   90.00
_cell.angle_gamma   90.00
#
_symmetry.space_group_name_H-M   'P 1'
#
loop_
_entity.id
_entity.type
_entity.pdbx_description
1 polymer ?
#
loop_
_entity_poly.entity_id
_entity_poly.type
_entity_poly.pdbx_seq_one_letter_code
_entity_poly.pdbx_strand_id
1 'polypeptide(L)'
;MPFFYQLAIPAPKAAEGSYNKGEASRGQALFAGRGNAPPATCHPLYIEPGSSLHTPEEIGIDDFRSSRSPTKQYRTTPLRGLWSHQKGGFYHDGRFQTLDEVVEHYDQHLKLGLVEQEKKDLVEFLKSL
;
A
#
# COMPACT_ATOMS: atom_id res chain seq x y z
N MET A 1 -10.38 16.61 23.75
CA MET A 1 -9.24 16.91 22.89
C MET A 1 -8.36 15.70 22.46
N PRO A 2 -8.77 14.43 22.70
CA PRO A 2 -7.94 13.28 22.28
C PRO A 2 -7.70 13.20 20.77
N PHE A 3 -8.64 13.67 19.96
CA PHE A 3 -8.56 13.62 18.49
C PHE A 3 -7.39 14.44 17.92
N PHE A 4 -7.18 15.65 18.39
CA PHE A 4 -6.07 16.49 17.91
C PHE A 4 -4.70 15.95 18.34
N TYR A 5 -4.64 15.33 19.51
CA TYR A 5 -3.41 14.65 19.96
C TYR A 5 -3.06 13.48 19.04
N GLN A 6 -4.03 12.67 18.65
CA GLN A 6 -3.80 11.53 17.74
C GLN A 6 -3.32 11.99 16.35
N LEU A 7 -3.82 13.11 15.83
CA LEU A 7 -3.35 13.67 14.57
C LEU A 7 -1.91 14.21 14.65
N ALA A 8 -1.45 14.56 15.83
CA ALA A 8 -0.09 15.06 16.05
C ALA A 8 0.96 13.95 16.22
N ILE A 9 0.55 12.68 16.40
CA ILE A 9 1.47 11.56 16.53
C ILE A 9 2.06 11.23 15.15
N PRO A 10 3.39 11.38 14.96
CA PRO A 10 4.00 11.01 13.68
C PRO A 10 3.96 9.50 13.48
N ALA A 11 3.77 9.07 12.23
CA ALA A 11 3.91 7.67 11.88
C ALA A 11 5.34 7.18 12.17
N PRO A 12 5.51 5.93 12.62
CA PRO A 12 6.84 5.35 12.78
C PRO A 12 7.63 5.41 11.47
N LYS A 13 8.90 5.72 11.55
CA LYS A 13 9.79 5.72 10.38
C LYS A 13 10.54 4.40 10.31
N ALA A 14 10.75 3.90 9.09
CA ALA A 14 11.58 2.72 8.87
C ALA A 14 12.99 2.92 9.45
N ALA A 15 13.51 1.90 10.11
CA ALA A 15 14.83 1.93 10.68
C ALA A 15 15.90 2.09 9.59
N GLU A 16 16.97 2.81 9.91
CA GLU A 16 18.09 2.93 8.98
C GLU A 16 18.72 1.56 8.71
N GLY A 17 18.95 1.26 7.43
CA GLY A 17 19.47 -0.04 6.99
C GLY A 17 18.42 -1.16 6.87
N SER A 18 17.15 -0.90 7.19
CA SER A 18 16.07 -1.89 7.03
C SER A 18 15.60 -2.07 5.57
N TYR A 19 16.04 -1.20 4.67
CA TYR A 19 15.71 -1.23 3.25
C TYR A 19 16.85 -0.67 2.40
N ASN A 20 16.87 -0.99 1.11
CA ASN A 20 17.85 -0.47 0.16
C ASN A 20 17.41 0.91 -0.35
N LYS A 21 18.15 1.96 0.02
CA LYS A 21 17.82 3.36 -0.34
C LYS A 21 17.78 3.61 -1.86
N GLY A 22 18.68 2.98 -2.62
CA GLY A 22 18.73 3.13 -4.08
C GLY A 22 17.53 2.49 -4.76
N GLU A 23 17.19 1.28 -4.37
CA GLU A 23 16.00 0.57 -4.85
C GLU A 23 14.71 1.28 -4.43
N ALA A 24 14.61 1.71 -3.18
CA ALA A 24 13.47 2.48 -2.69
C ALA A 24 13.24 3.78 -3.46
N SER A 25 14.31 4.49 -3.84
CA SER A 25 14.20 5.71 -4.67
C SER A 25 13.63 5.41 -6.06
N ARG A 26 14.08 4.32 -6.70
CA ARG A 26 13.50 3.89 -7.99
C ARG A 26 12.05 3.43 -7.82
N GLY A 27 11.77 2.69 -6.77
CA GLY A 27 10.41 2.25 -6.42
C GLY A 27 9.45 3.40 -6.18
N GLN A 28 9.90 4.48 -5.55
CA GLN A 28 9.13 5.70 -5.38
C GLN A 28 8.72 6.32 -6.72
N ALA A 29 9.64 6.38 -7.67
CA ALA A 29 9.36 6.90 -9.00
C ALA A 29 8.36 6.01 -9.76
N LEU A 30 8.49 4.68 -9.64
CA LEU A 30 7.53 3.73 -10.19
C LEU A 30 6.15 3.87 -9.56
N PHE A 31 6.10 3.99 -8.25
CA PHE A 31 4.85 4.17 -7.50
C PHE A 31 4.07 5.41 -7.94
N ALA A 32 4.79 6.50 -8.23
CA ALA A 32 4.20 7.76 -8.63
C ALA A 32 3.80 7.82 -10.11
N GLY A 33 4.47 7.09 -11.00
CA GLY A 33 4.40 7.37 -12.43
C GLY A 33 4.19 6.21 -13.40
N ARG A 34 4.17 4.95 -12.94
CA ARG A 34 4.09 3.80 -13.86
C ARG A 34 2.65 3.36 -14.14
N GLY A 35 2.35 3.20 -15.45
CA GLY A 35 1.11 2.55 -15.93
C GLY A 35 -0.12 3.45 -15.97
N ASN A 36 -1.23 2.87 -16.47
CA ASN A 36 -2.53 3.54 -16.57
C ASN A 36 -3.23 3.72 -15.22
N ALA A 37 -2.75 3.05 -14.18
CA ALA A 37 -3.24 3.15 -12.81
C ALA A 37 -2.07 3.06 -11.84
N PRO A 38 -1.21 4.11 -11.76
CA PRO A 38 -0.11 4.09 -10.81
C PRO A 38 -0.65 3.94 -9.39
N PRO A 39 0.05 3.22 -8.49
CA PRO A 39 -0.39 3.04 -7.10
C PRO A 39 -0.72 4.36 -6.39
N ALA A 40 -0.03 5.44 -6.76
CA ALA A 40 -0.30 6.79 -6.26
C ALA A 40 -1.70 7.31 -6.61
N THR A 41 -2.40 6.73 -7.58
CA THR A 41 -3.79 7.10 -7.89
C THR A 41 -4.73 6.67 -6.76
N CYS A 42 -4.51 5.47 -6.20
CA CYS A 42 -5.30 4.95 -5.08
C CYS A 42 -4.72 5.40 -3.73
N HIS A 43 -3.40 5.56 -3.64
CA HIS A 43 -2.67 6.02 -2.46
C HIS A 43 -2.02 7.39 -2.70
N PRO A 44 -2.81 8.47 -2.91
CA PRO A 44 -2.25 9.78 -3.16
C PRO A 44 -1.39 10.21 -1.97
N LEU A 45 -0.13 10.52 -2.25
CA LEU A 45 0.85 10.98 -1.26
C LEU A 45 1.18 9.97 -0.15
N TYR A 46 0.77 8.69 -0.26
CA TYR A 46 1.00 7.61 0.74
C TYR A 46 0.82 8.03 2.21
N ILE A 47 0.32 9.21 2.44
CA ILE A 47 0.41 10.00 3.68
C ILE A 47 -0.95 10.18 4.33
N GLU A 48 -1.98 10.41 3.56
CA GLU A 48 -3.29 10.68 4.12
C GLU A 48 -4.14 9.41 4.15
N PRO A 49 -4.94 9.21 5.22
CA PRO A 49 -5.99 8.23 5.15
C PRO A 49 -6.85 8.61 3.96
N GLY A 50 -6.71 7.85 2.88
CA GLY A 50 -7.42 8.11 1.65
C GLY A 50 -8.90 8.24 1.93
N SER A 51 -9.49 9.31 1.47
CA SER A 51 -10.93 9.43 1.35
C SER A 51 -11.47 8.56 0.21
N SER A 52 -10.56 7.94 -0.55
CA SER A 52 -10.92 7.07 -1.67
C SER A 52 -11.48 5.75 -1.19
N LEU A 53 -12.60 5.38 -1.78
CA LEU A 53 -13.27 4.10 -1.58
C LEU A 53 -13.18 3.32 -2.87
N HIS A 54 -12.88 2.04 -2.76
CA HIS A 54 -12.70 1.13 -3.90
C HIS A 54 -13.59 -0.08 -3.77
N THR A 55 -14.15 -0.52 -4.89
CA THR A 55 -14.91 -1.77 -4.93
C THR A 55 -13.96 -2.96 -4.80
N PRO A 56 -14.45 -4.13 -4.36
CA PRO A 56 -13.65 -5.36 -4.32
C PRO A 56 -13.00 -5.69 -5.66
N GLU A 57 -13.72 -5.47 -6.75
CA GLU A 57 -13.26 -5.75 -8.12
C GLU A 57 -12.10 -4.83 -8.54
N GLU A 58 -12.13 -3.55 -8.15
CA GLU A 58 -11.05 -2.61 -8.47
C GLU A 58 -9.72 -3.03 -7.85
N ILE A 59 -9.75 -3.61 -6.66
CA ILE A 59 -8.55 -4.00 -5.92
C ILE A 59 -8.29 -5.52 -5.94
N GLY A 60 -9.12 -6.29 -6.64
CA GLY A 60 -8.91 -7.72 -6.86
C GLY A 60 -9.06 -8.59 -5.61
N ILE A 61 -10.01 -8.26 -4.72
CA ILE A 61 -10.29 -9.05 -3.51
C ILE A 61 -11.78 -9.40 -3.40
N ASP A 62 -12.12 -10.24 -2.41
CA ASP A 62 -13.51 -10.58 -2.11
C ASP A 62 -14.29 -9.43 -1.46
N ASP A 63 -15.60 -9.55 -1.43
CA ASP A 63 -16.52 -8.58 -0.83
C ASP A 63 -16.87 -8.87 0.63
N PHE A 64 -16.21 -9.83 1.27
CA PHE A 64 -16.61 -10.35 2.59
C PHE A 64 -16.84 -9.25 3.63
N ARG A 65 -15.95 -8.26 3.72
CA ARG A 65 -16.12 -7.13 4.64
C ARG A 65 -16.88 -5.96 4.01
N SER A 66 -16.61 -5.64 2.75
CA SER A 66 -17.25 -4.51 2.09
C SER A 66 -18.76 -4.70 1.97
N SER A 67 -19.24 -5.93 1.72
CA SER A 67 -20.67 -6.26 1.66
C SER A 67 -21.45 -5.92 2.94
N ARG A 68 -20.75 -5.83 4.08
CA ARG A 68 -21.30 -5.46 5.39
C ARG A 68 -21.19 -3.96 5.70
N SER A 69 -20.46 -3.20 4.89
CA SER A 69 -20.33 -1.76 5.06
C SER A 69 -21.47 -1.01 4.35
N PRO A 70 -21.85 0.19 4.82
CA PRO A 70 -22.87 0.99 4.15
C PRO A 70 -22.53 1.34 2.70
N THR A 71 -21.25 1.54 2.41
CA THR A 71 -20.75 1.93 1.08
C THR A 71 -20.51 0.78 0.13
N LYS A 72 -20.47 -0.48 0.64
CA LYS A 72 -20.09 -1.67 -0.13
C LYS A 72 -18.68 -1.61 -0.72
N GLN A 73 -17.82 -0.78 -0.14
CA GLN A 73 -16.47 -0.51 -0.65
C GLN A 73 -15.43 -0.63 0.48
N TYR A 74 -14.19 -0.81 0.06
CA TYR A 74 -13.01 -0.76 0.93
C TYR A 74 -12.40 0.63 0.92
N ARG A 75 -11.94 1.07 2.07
CA ARG A 75 -11.21 2.33 2.20
C ARG A 75 -9.74 2.11 1.89
N THR A 76 -9.13 3.02 1.15
CA THR A 76 -7.68 3.03 0.92
C THR A 76 -6.95 3.15 2.25
N THR A 77 -6.05 2.20 2.51
CA THR A 77 -5.23 2.19 3.72
C THR A 77 -4.05 3.15 3.57
N PRO A 78 -3.75 3.98 4.58
CA PRO A 78 -2.52 4.78 4.60
C PRO A 78 -1.29 3.86 4.55
N LEU A 79 -0.27 4.25 3.80
CA LEU A 79 0.97 3.48 3.70
C LEU A 79 2.06 3.97 4.67
N ARG A 80 1.90 5.14 5.29
CA ARG A 80 2.84 5.63 6.32
C ARG A 80 2.88 4.70 7.51
N GLY A 81 4.10 4.38 7.95
CA GLY A 81 4.32 3.47 9.06
C GLY A 81 4.14 2.01 8.68
N LEU A 82 4.08 1.70 7.38
CA LEU A 82 3.87 0.34 6.87
C LEU A 82 4.91 -0.65 7.40
N TRP A 83 6.15 -0.22 7.56
CA TRP A 83 7.22 -1.06 8.10
C TRP A 83 6.89 -1.66 9.48
N SER A 84 6.07 -1.01 10.27
CA SER A 84 5.64 -1.48 11.59
C SER A 84 4.37 -2.35 11.55
N HIS A 85 3.68 -2.42 10.40
CA HIS A 85 2.40 -3.12 10.24
C HIS A 85 2.50 -4.42 9.45
N GLN A 86 3.58 -5.18 9.68
CA GLN A 86 3.83 -6.43 8.95
C GLN A 86 3.34 -7.70 9.66
N LYS A 87 2.86 -7.57 10.89
CA LYS A 87 2.30 -8.72 11.63
C LYS A 87 0.86 -9.00 11.22
N GLY A 88 0.55 -10.27 10.97
CA GLY A 88 -0.78 -10.72 10.62
C GLY A 88 -1.11 -10.65 9.13
N GLY A 89 -0.14 -10.27 8.29
CA GLY A 89 -0.32 -10.17 6.85
C GLY A 89 -1.03 -8.90 6.41
N PHE A 90 -1.27 -8.83 5.09
CA PHE A 90 -1.86 -7.69 4.41
C PHE A 90 -3.28 -8.02 3.94
N TYR A 91 -4.07 -6.98 3.65
CA TYR A 91 -5.50 -7.02 3.41
C TYR A 91 -6.31 -7.35 4.66
N HIS A 92 -7.63 -7.36 4.53
CA HIS A 92 -8.56 -7.48 5.65
C HIS A 92 -8.52 -8.84 6.38
N ASP A 93 -7.99 -9.86 5.73
CA ASP A 93 -7.92 -11.25 6.20
C ASP A 93 -6.48 -11.77 6.35
N GLY A 94 -5.49 -10.94 6.04
CA GLY A 94 -4.08 -11.33 6.10
C GLY A 94 -3.65 -12.32 5.02
N ARG A 95 -4.35 -12.37 3.89
CA ARG A 95 -4.10 -13.33 2.81
C ARG A 95 -2.71 -13.28 2.21
N PHE A 96 -2.08 -12.11 2.22
CA PHE A 96 -0.71 -11.92 1.79
C PHE A 96 0.19 -11.74 3.00
N GLN A 97 1.23 -12.56 3.09
CA GLN A 97 2.15 -12.55 4.23
C GLN A 97 3.32 -11.58 4.04
N THR A 98 3.62 -11.24 2.80
CA THR A 98 4.76 -10.39 2.44
C THR A 98 4.37 -9.25 1.52
N LEU A 99 5.18 -8.19 1.47
CA LEU A 99 5.00 -7.11 0.50
C LEU A 99 5.26 -7.56 -0.94
N ASP A 100 6.10 -8.56 -1.14
CA ASP A 100 6.34 -9.17 -2.45
C ASP A 100 5.05 -9.77 -3.02
N GLU A 101 4.30 -10.51 -2.19
CA GLU A 101 3.00 -11.06 -2.58
C GLU A 101 1.96 -9.97 -2.90
N VAL A 102 1.97 -8.87 -2.17
CA VAL A 102 1.09 -7.72 -2.43
C VAL A 102 1.43 -7.07 -3.77
N VAL A 103 2.71 -6.82 -4.04
CA VAL A 103 3.17 -6.24 -5.32
C VAL A 103 2.84 -7.16 -6.49
N GLU A 104 3.07 -8.47 -6.34
CA GLU A 104 2.73 -9.46 -7.36
C GLU A 104 1.22 -9.49 -7.64
N HIS A 105 0.39 -9.45 -6.59
CA HIS A 105 -1.05 -9.39 -6.73
C HIS A 105 -1.50 -8.18 -7.57
N TYR A 106 -0.99 -6.99 -7.27
CA TYR A 106 -1.33 -5.79 -8.03
C TYR A 106 -0.79 -5.81 -9.45
N ASP A 107 0.42 -6.35 -9.67
CA ASP A 107 0.96 -6.51 -11.01
C ASP A 107 0.07 -7.38 -11.89
N GLN A 108 -0.38 -8.51 -11.36
CA GLN A 108 -1.26 -9.44 -12.07
C GLN A 108 -2.67 -8.84 -12.26
N HIS A 109 -3.26 -8.31 -11.20
CA HIS A 109 -4.63 -7.81 -11.24
C HIS A 109 -4.79 -6.59 -12.15
N LEU A 110 -3.87 -5.63 -12.05
CA LEU A 110 -3.89 -4.39 -12.84
C LEU A 110 -3.13 -4.51 -14.16
N LYS A 111 -2.49 -5.67 -14.43
CA LYS A 111 -1.70 -5.94 -15.64
C LYS A 111 -0.63 -4.87 -15.88
N LEU A 112 0.14 -4.55 -14.83
CA LEU A 112 1.15 -3.49 -14.87
C LEU A 112 2.36 -3.88 -15.73
N GLY A 113 2.66 -5.18 -15.84
CA GLY A 113 3.78 -5.72 -16.60
C GLY A 113 5.13 -5.32 -16.01
N LEU A 114 5.24 -5.38 -14.68
CA LEU A 114 6.47 -5.06 -13.96
C LEU A 114 7.52 -6.16 -14.17
N VAL A 115 8.76 -5.76 -14.44
CA VAL A 115 9.88 -6.70 -14.41
C VAL A 115 10.34 -6.95 -12.97
N GLU A 116 11.04 -8.06 -12.74
CA GLU A 116 11.45 -8.49 -11.38
C GLU A 116 12.20 -7.41 -10.59
N GLN A 117 13.05 -6.62 -11.27
CA GLN A 117 13.76 -5.52 -10.60
C GLN A 117 12.80 -4.40 -10.16
N GLU A 118 11.79 -4.09 -10.96
CA GLU A 118 10.78 -3.08 -10.63
C GLU A 118 9.93 -3.53 -9.44
N LYS A 119 9.58 -4.81 -9.36
CA LYS A 119 8.89 -5.38 -8.19
C LYS A 119 9.72 -5.22 -6.93
N LYS A 120 11.02 -5.56 -6.98
CA LYS A 120 11.95 -5.36 -5.86
C LYS A 120 12.07 -3.89 -5.46
N ASP A 121 12.21 -3.01 -6.42
CA ASP A 121 12.30 -1.56 -6.17
C ASP A 121 11.03 -1.05 -5.44
N LEU A 122 9.84 -1.50 -5.87
CA LEU A 122 8.57 -1.17 -5.20
C LEU A 122 8.50 -1.72 -3.78
N VAL A 123 8.92 -2.97 -3.56
CA VAL A 123 8.96 -3.58 -2.22
C VAL A 123 9.88 -2.79 -1.29
N GLU A 124 11.08 -2.42 -1.76
CA GLU A 124 12.01 -1.61 -0.97
C GLU A 124 11.47 -0.19 -0.67
N PHE A 125 10.75 0.40 -1.62
CA PHE A 125 10.03 1.66 -1.36
C PHE A 125 8.96 1.48 -0.28
N LEU A 126 8.12 0.47 -0.38
CA LEU A 126 7.09 0.19 0.63
C LEU A 126 7.69 -0.07 2.02
N LYS A 127 8.83 -0.77 2.10
CA LYS A 127 9.56 -0.97 3.37
C LYS A 127 10.09 0.34 3.97
N SER A 128 10.32 1.35 3.14
CA SER A 128 10.82 2.66 3.58
C SER A 128 9.75 3.54 4.25
N LEU A 129 8.48 3.19 4.09
CA LEU A 129 7.32 3.92 4.61
C LEU A 129 6.95 3.44 6.01
#